data_97fbfb9bddab2fffab786f6c9212c864
#
_entry.id   97fbfb9bddab2fffab786f6c9212c864
#
_cell.length_a   1.000
_cell.length_b   1.000
_cell.length_c   1.000
_cell.angle_alpha   90.00
_cell.angle_beta   90.00
_cell.angle_gamma   90.00
#
_symmetry.space_group_name_H-M   'P 1'
#
loop_
_entity.id
_entity.type
_entity.pdbx_description
1 polymer ?
#
loop_
_entity_poly.entity_id
_entity_poly.type
_entity_poly.pdbx_seq_one_letter_code
_entity_poly.pdbx_strand_id
1 'polypeptide(L)'
;MLNLRIKLIHILIGQSASFDLGNFQSANNEIEQFCDKCTAEFLVPAEEIKNIYTQKTNLEELAKHFKVSQIVILRRLLDTSLITQHEFIEKLKDLYEKEKRIPQGSGGDFYHTIPHRLSKRFLYILNNAVKNNTILFRDALRITN
;
A
#
# COMPACT_ATOMS: atom_id res chain seq x y z
N MET A 1 2.62 2.17 1.61
CA MET A 1 3.11 1.48 2.83
C MET A 1 2.95 -0.04 2.78
N LEU A 2 1.88 -0.60 2.21
CA LEU A 2 1.68 -2.05 2.09
C LEU A 2 2.83 -2.75 1.36
N ASN A 3 3.26 -2.23 0.22
CA ASN A 3 4.35 -2.79 -0.59
C ASN A 3 5.69 -2.93 0.15
N LEU A 4 6.01 -2.03 1.09
CA LEU A 4 7.25 -2.11 1.85
C LEU A 4 7.24 -3.28 2.85
N ARG A 5 6.08 -3.59 3.42
CA ARG A 5 5.91 -4.67 4.41
C ARG A 5 5.90 -6.04 3.75
N ILE A 6 5.29 -6.16 2.57
CA ILE A 6 5.36 -7.37 1.74
C ILE A 6 6.83 -7.66 1.38
N LYS A 7 7.58 -6.65 0.93
CA LYS A 7 9.02 -6.78 0.66
C LYS A 7 9.82 -7.23 1.87
N LEU A 8 9.50 -6.74 3.06
CA LEU A 8 10.17 -7.15 4.28
C LEU A 8 10.00 -8.66 4.52
N ILE A 9 8.81 -9.20 4.30
CA ILE A 9 8.54 -10.64 4.46
C ILE A 9 9.29 -11.45 3.41
N HIS A 10 9.34 -11.01 2.15
CA HIS A 10 10.16 -11.65 1.12
C HIS A 10 11.64 -11.68 1.51
N ILE A 11 12.18 -10.60 2.07
CA ILE A 11 13.56 -10.55 2.57
C ILE A 11 13.76 -11.56 3.70
N LEU A 12 12.82 -11.66 4.63
CA LEU A 12 12.90 -12.62 5.75
C LEU A 12 12.86 -14.08 5.30
N ILE A 13 12.16 -14.37 4.21
CA ILE A 13 12.10 -15.70 3.59
C ILE A 13 13.33 -15.97 2.72
N GLY A 14 14.15 -14.95 2.43
CA GLY A 14 15.33 -15.08 1.55
C GLY A 14 15.00 -15.17 0.07
N GLN A 15 13.81 -14.70 -0.33
CA GLN A 15 13.36 -14.71 -1.72
C GLN A 15 13.25 -13.31 -2.31
N SER A 16 13.59 -13.18 -3.59
CA SER A 16 13.44 -11.94 -4.34
C SER A 16 11.96 -11.66 -4.61
N ALA A 17 11.48 -10.47 -4.24
CA ALA A 17 10.14 -10.04 -4.58
C ALA A 17 10.04 -9.78 -6.09
N SER A 18 9.21 -10.54 -6.80
CA SER A 18 8.83 -10.23 -8.17
C SER A 18 7.79 -9.10 -8.15
N PHE A 19 8.11 -7.97 -8.78
CA PHE A 19 7.20 -6.85 -8.87
C PHE A 19 6.26 -7.00 -10.06
N ASP A 20 5.02 -7.34 -9.79
CA ASP A 20 3.94 -7.12 -10.75
C ASP A 20 3.11 -5.93 -10.30
N LEU A 21 3.38 -4.77 -10.91
CA LEU A 21 2.74 -3.48 -10.60
C LEU A 21 1.29 -3.36 -11.13
N GLY A 22 0.77 -4.41 -11.78
CA GLY A 22 -0.40 -4.27 -12.63
C GLY A 22 -1.71 -4.84 -12.10
N ASN A 23 -1.72 -5.81 -11.22
CA ASN A 23 -2.95 -6.50 -10.88
C ASN A 23 -3.03 -6.83 -9.38
N PHE A 24 -4.10 -6.35 -8.72
CA PHE A 24 -4.59 -6.85 -7.44
C PHE A 24 -5.14 -8.31 -7.55
N GLN A 25 -4.71 -9.06 -8.54
CA GLN A 25 -5.02 -10.47 -8.66
C GLN A 25 -4.13 -11.24 -7.68
N SER A 26 -4.76 -12.13 -6.93
CA SER A 26 -4.05 -13.07 -6.06
C SER A 26 -2.95 -13.74 -6.88
N ALA A 27 -1.71 -13.51 -6.50
CA ALA A 27 -0.58 -14.16 -7.14
C ALA A 27 -0.82 -15.66 -7.11
N ASN A 28 -0.72 -16.32 -8.27
CA ASN A 28 -0.83 -17.77 -8.40
C ASN A 28 0.36 -18.53 -7.76
N ASN A 29 1.21 -17.81 -7.03
CA ASN A 29 2.40 -18.34 -6.39
C ASN A 29 2.13 -18.53 -4.88
N GLU A 30 2.33 -19.72 -4.36
CA GLU A 30 2.16 -20.06 -2.95
C GLU A 30 2.96 -19.14 -2.01
N ILE A 31 4.14 -18.69 -2.46
CA ILE A 31 5.01 -17.78 -1.70
C ILE A 31 4.38 -16.41 -1.57
N GLU A 32 3.82 -15.86 -2.65
CA GLU A 32 3.14 -14.57 -2.62
C GLU A 32 1.90 -14.63 -1.72
N GLN A 33 1.11 -15.70 -1.82
CA GLN A 33 -0.04 -15.90 -0.94
C GLN A 33 0.36 -16.00 0.53
N PHE A 34 1.48 -16.66 0.82
CA PHE A 34 2.03 -16.75 2.17
C PHE A 34 2.48 -15.36 2.66
N CYS A 35 3.21 -14.62 1.84
CA CYS A 35 3.66 -13.25 2.15
C CYS A 35 2.48 -12.31 2.41
N ASP A 36 1.43 -12.42 1.61
CA ASP A 36 0.20 -11.65 1.79
C ASP A 36 -0.50 -11.98 3.11
N LYS A 37 -0.62 -13.27 3.45
CA LYS A 37 -1.21 -13.70 4.73
C LYS A 37 -0.39 -13.22 5.93
N CYS A 38 0.93 -13.37 5.89
CA CYS A 38 1.82 -12.86 6.93
C CYS A 38 1.73 -11.34 7.07
N THR A 39 1.68 -10.61 5.95
CA THR A 39 1.54 -9.16 5.94
C THR A 39 0.19 -8.74 6.51
N ALA A 40 -0.88 -9.43 6.15
CA ALA A 40 -2.22 -9.16 6.66
C ALA A 40 -2.29 -9.38 8.17
N GLU A 41 -1.70 -10.47 8.68
CA GLU A 41 -1.63 -10.77 10.11
C GLU A 41 -0.80 -9.75 10.88
N PHE A 42 0.32 -9.33 10.32
CA PHE A 42 1.18 -8.29 10.93
C PHE A 42 0.51 -6.92 10.98
N LEU A 43 -0.28 -6.57 9.96
CA LEU A 43 -0.95 -5.28 9.86
C LEU A 43 -2.21 -5.20 10.71
N VAL A 44 -3.00 -6.27 10.68
CA VAL A 44 -4.33 -6.37 11.28
C VAL A 44 -4.47 -7.79 11.86
N PRO A 45 -4.00 -8.03 13.08
CA PRO A 45 -4.09 -9.34 13.73
C PRO A 45 -5.53 -9.87 13.76
N ALA A 46 -5.71 -11.14 13.39
CA ALA A 46 -7.04 -11.74 13.27
C ALA A 46 -7.81 -11.75 14.58
N GLU A 47 -7.14 -12.00 15.69
CA GLU A 47 -7.77 -12.00 17.02
C GLU A 47 -8.20 -10.59 17.42
N GLU A 48 -7.35 -9.59 17.18
CA GLU A 48 -7.65 -8.21 17.54
C GLU A 48 -8.84 -7.67 16.77
N ILE A 49 -8.88 -7.87 15.44
CA ILE A 49 -10.00 -7.39 14.63
C ILE A 49 -11.31 -8.12 15.00
N LYS A 50 -11.28 -9.41 15.34
CA LYS A 50 -12.46 -10.16 15.81
C LYS A 50 -13.02 -9.61 17.13
N ASN A 51 -12.15 -9.17 18.02
CA ASN A 51 -12.54 -8.61 19.31
C ASN A 51 -13.14 -7.20 19.20
N ILE A 52 -12.63 -6.41 18.25
CA ILE A 52 -13.04 -5.00 18.09
C ILE A 52 -14.23 -4.87 17.13
N TYR A 53 -14.31 -5.76 16.12
CA TYR A 53 -15.35 -5.65 15.09
C TYR A 53 -16.72 -6.01 15.62
N THR A 54 -17.64 -5.08 15.45
CA THR A 54 -19.09 -5.29 15.61
C THR A 54 -19.78 -4.81 14.34
N GLN A 55 -21.01 -5.28 14.05
CA GLN A 55 -21.76 -4.84 12.87
C GLN A 55 -22.00 -3.32 12.81
N LYS A 56 -21.91 -2.63 13.95
CA LYS A 56 -22.04 -1.18 14.06
C LYS A 56 -20.71 -0.42 13.93
N THR A 57 -19.58 -1.14 13.89
CA THR A 57 -18.26 -0.50 13.86
C THR A 57 -18.00 0.14 12.49
N ASN A 58 -17.59 1.41 12.49
CA ASN A 58 -17.27 2.13 11.28
C ASN A 58 -15.92 1.67 10.72
N LEU A 59 -15.87 1.38 9.42
CA LEU A 59 -14.61 1.02 8.73
C LEU A 59 -13.52 2.07 8.86
N GLU A 60 -13.90 3.35 8.93
CA GLU A 60 -12.95 4.46 9.10
C GLU A 60 -12.27 4.42 10.48
N GLU A 61 -12.99 4.08 11.54
CA GLU A 61 -12.45 3.96 12.89
C GLU A 61 -11.46 2.79 12.97
N LEU A 62 -11.80 1.65 12.39
CA LEU A 62 -10.90 0.50 12.30
C LEU A 62 -9.64 0.84 11.48
N ALA A 63 -9.80 1.52 10.35
CA ALA A 63 -8.69 1.96 9.52
C ALA A 63 -7.72 2.89 10.26
N LYS A 64 -8.24 3.81 11.07
CA LYS A 64 -7.46 4.69 11.95
C LYS A 64 -6.77 3.92 13.07
N HIS A 65 -7.46 2.97 13.70
CA HIS A 65 -6.91 2.14 14.78
C HIS A 65 -5.70 1.32 14.30
N PHE A 66 -5.85 0.60 13.21
CA PHE A 66 -4.77 -0.22 12.63
C PHE A 66 -3.79 0.56 11.75
N LYS A 67 -4.03 1.85 11.51
CA LYS A 67 -3.21 2.72 10.63
C LYS A 67 -3.05 2.16 9.20
N VAL A 68 -4.12 1.62 8.67
CA VAL A 68 -4.22 1.06 7.31
C VAL A 68 -5.38 1.69 6.55
N SER A 69 -5.49 1.44 5.24
CA SER A 69 -6.64 1.91 4.46
C SER A 69 -7.91 1.12 4.77
N GLN A 70 -9.08 1.73 4.51
CA GLN A 70 -10.38 1.07 4.69
C GLN A 70 -10.50 -0.19 3.80
N ILE A 71 -9.88 -0.19 2.63
CA ILE A 71 -9.85 -1.36 1.72
C ILE A 71 -9.10 -2.53 2.36
N VAL A 72 -7.98 -2.26 3.06
CA VAL A 72 -7.22 -3.31 3.78
C VAL A 72 -8.05 -3.90 4.92
N ILE A 73 -8.75 -3.06 5.68
CA ILE A 73 -9.68 -3.54 6.72
C ILE A 73 -10.79 -4.39 6.11
N LEU A 74 -11.41 -3.90 5.04
CA LEU A 74 -12.51 -4.62 4.39
C LEU A 74 -12.07 -6.00 3.87
N ARG A 75 -10.88 -6.08 3.28
CA ARG A 75 -10.28 -7.34 2.86
C ARG A 75 -10.03 -8.27 4.05
N ARG A 76 -9.49 -7.74 5.15
CA ARG A 76 -9.21 -8.52 6.35
C ARG A 76 -10.49 -9.06 6.99
N LEU A 77 -11.57 -8.29 7.03
CA LEU A 77 -12.88 -8.75 7.50
C LEU A 77 -13.41 -9.92 6.68
N LEU A 78 -13.21 -9.90 5.37
CA LEU A 78 -13.55 -11.03 4.49
C LEU A 78 -12.66 -12.24 4.78
N ASP A 79 -11.34 -12.07 4.86
CA ASP A 79 -10.37 -13.14 5.10
C ASP A 79 -10.59 -13.81 6.47
N THR A 80 -11.07 -13.06 7.47
CA THR A 80 -11.43 -13.59 8.79
C THR A 80 -12.87 -14.10 8.89
N SER A 81 -13.62 -14.11 7.78
CA SER A 81 -15.02 -14.53 7.71
C SER A 81 -15.97 -13.73 8.61
N LEU A 82 -15.63 -12.49 8.95
CA LEU A 82 -16.47 -11.58 9.71
C LEU A 82 -17.54 -10.89 8.86
N ILE A 83 -17.32 -10.84 7.54
CA ILE A 83 -18.28 -10.39 6.54
C ILE A 83 -18.38 -11.40 5.42
N THR A 84 -19.51 -11.40 4.74
CA THR A 84 -19.73 -12.22 3.55
C THR A 84 -19.14 -11.59 2.30
N GLN A 85 -18.96 -12.38 1.24
CA GLN A 85 -18.51 -11.88 -0.07
C GLN A 85 -19.44 -10.80 -0.63
N HIS A 86 -20.75 -10.93 -0.41
CA HIS A 86 -21.75 -9.96 -0.86
C HIS A 86 -21.58 -8.62 -0.15
N GLU A 87 -21.47 -8.63 1.18
CA GLU A 87 -21.21 -7.41 1.98
C GLU A 87 -19.89 -6.75 1.64
N PHE A 88 -18.86 -7.54 1.34
CA PHE A 88 -17.57 -7.02 0.87
C PHE A 88 -17.74 -6.22 -0.42
N ILE A 89 -18.42 -6.78 -1.43
CA ILE A 89 -18.63 -6.12 -2.73
C ILE A 89 -19.46 -4.85 -2.57
N GLU A 90 -20.52 -4.87 -1.77
CA GLU A 90 -21.38 -3.72 -1.50
C GLU A 90 -20.58 -2.58 -0.85
N LYS A 91 -19.90 -2.87 0.25
CA LYS A 91 -19.07 -1.87 0.97
C LYS A 91 -17.91 -1.35 0.11
N LEU A 92 -17.34 -2.19 -0.74
CA LEU A 92 -16.29 -1.78 -1.66
C LEU A 92 -16.80 -0.78 -2.71
N LYS A 93 -17.99 -1.01 -3.26
CA LYS A 93 -18.64 -0.06 -4.19
C LYS A 93 -18.90 1.28 -3.51
N ASP A 94 -19.42 1.26 -2.28
CA ASP A 94 -19.67 2.48 -1.50
C ASP A 94 -18.39 3.30 -1.26
N LEU A 95 -17.27 2.63 -0.98
CA LEU A 95 -15.97 3.30 -0.81
C LEU A 95 -15.51 3.97 -2.11
N TYR A 96 -15.60 3.28 -3.25
CA TYR A 96 -15.23 3.87 -4.55
C TYR A 96 -16.14 5.03 -4.96
N GLU A 97 -17.43 4.96 -4.65
CA GLU A 97 -18.34 6.08 -4.93
C GLU A 97 -18.05 7.30 -4.05
N LYS A 98 -17.69 7.09 -2.78
CA LYS A 98 -17.25 8.17 -1.90
C LYS A 98 -15.98 8.84 -2.39
N GLU A 99 -15.00 8.06 -2.83
CA GLU A 99 -13.75 8.59 -3.39
C GLU A 99 -13.98 9.43 -4.66
N LYS A 100 -14.89 9.00 -5.54
CA LYS A 100 -15.25 9.75 -6.76
C LYS A 100 -15.91 11.11 -6.45
N ARG A 101 -16.61 11.22 -5.33
CA ARG A 101 -17.30 12.46 -4.91
C ARG A 101 -16.35 13.49 -4.29
N ILE A 102 -15.15 13.09 -3.87
CA ILE A 102 -14.15 14.04 -3.40
C ILE A 102 -13.64 14.78 -4.63
N PRO A 103 -13.82 16.12 -4.74
CA PRO A 103 -13.24 16.87 -5.84
C PRO A 103 -11.74 16.58 -5.84
N GLN A 104 -11.22 16.12 -6.96
CA GLN A 104 -9.78 16.06 -7.13
C GLN A 104 -9.30 17.51 -7.04
N GLY A 105 -8.87 17.91 -5.84
CA GLY A 105 -8.21 19.18 -5.65
C GLY A 105 -7.06 19.23 -6.64
N SER A 106 -6.86 20.40 -7.24
CA SER A 106 -5.71 20.73 -8.06
C SER A 106 -4.49 19.95 -7.59
N GLY A 107 -3.99 19.03 -8.42
CA GLY A 107 -2.93 18.12 -8.03
C GLY A 107 -1.79 18.87 -7.36
N GLY A 108 -1.35 18.38 -6.20
CA GLY A 108 -0.28 19.02 -5.45
C GLY A 108 0.92 19.28 -6.36
N ASP A 109 1.59 20.41 -6.15
CA ASP A 109 2.75 20.80 -6.94
C ASP A 109 3.77 19.65 -6.94
N PHE A 110 3.99 19.08 -8.13
CA PHE A 110 4.91 17.97 -8.35
C PHE A 110 6.28 18.24 -7.71
N TYR A 111 6.79 19.48 -7.83
CA TYR A 111 8.09 19.88 -7.29
C TYR A 111 8.13 19.87 -5.76
N HIS A 112 7.01 20.11 -5.09
CA HIS A 112 6.92 20.01 -3.63
C HIS A 112 6.82 18.55 -3.15
N THR A 113 6.32 17.62 -3.97
CA THR A 113 6.17 16.21 -3.57
C THR A 113 7.43 15.38 -3.80
N ILE A 114 8.30 15.75 -4.73
CA ILE A 114 9.57 15.03 -5.01
C ILE A 114 10.43 14.85 -3.75
N PRO A 115 10.72 15.89 -2.93
CA PRO A 115 11.55 15.75 -1.73
C PRO A 115 10.96 14.80 -0.67
N HIS A 116 9.63 14.59 -0.69
CA HIS A 116 8.97 13.65 0.22
C HIS A 116 9.00 12.20 -0.27
N ARG A 117 9.12 12.00 -1.59
CA ARG A 117 9.26 10.68 -2.21
C ARG A 117 10.69 10.18 -2.20
N LEU A 118 11.63 11.08 -2.48
CA LEU A 118 13.06 10.81 -2.54
C LEU A 118 13.74 11.48 -1.34
N SER A 119 14.66 10.78 -0.68
CA SER A 119 15.38 11.40 0.44
C SER A 119 16.19 12.60 -0.03
N LYS A 120 16.28 13.65 0.79
CA LYS A 120 17.12 14.84 0.50
C LYS A 120 18.57 14.46 0.22
N ARG A 121 19.10 13.45 0.94
CA ARG A 121 20.47 12.94 0.74
C ARG A 121 20.64 12.31 -0.62
N PHE A 122 19.66 11.53 -1.08
CA PHE A 122 19.66 10.92 -2.41
C PHE A 122 19.67 11.97 -3.52
N LEU A 123 18.79 12.98 -3.42
CA LEU A 123 18.74 14.10 -4.37
C LEU A 123 20.04 14.88 -4.41
N TYR A 124 20.69 15.10 -3.25
CA TYR A 124 21.99 15.76 -3.17
C TYR A 124 23.09 14.97 -3.90
N ILE A 125 23.17 13.64 -3.67
CA ILE A 125 24.13 12.75 -4.34
C ILE A 125 23.90 12.75 -5.86
N LEU A 126 22.64 12.64 -6.28
CA LEU A 126 22.27 12.61 -7.68
C LEU A 126 22.63 13.94 -8.39
N ASN A 127 22.36 15.07 -7.75
CA ASN A 127 22.71 16.38 -8.28
C ASN A 127 24.24 16.56 -8.43
N ASN A 128 25.02 16.08 -7.45
CA ASN A 128 26.47 16.10 -7.54
C ASN A 128 27.00 15.19 -8.66
N ALA A 129 26.41 14.01 -8.84
CA ALA A 129 26.78 13.09 -9.91
C ALA A 129 26.52 13.71 -11.31
N VAL A 130 25.43 14.44 -11.48
CA VAL A 130 25.12 15.18 -12.71
C VAL A 130 26.12 16.33 -12.90
N LYS A 131 26.40 17.13 -11.85
CA LYS A 131 27.36 18.25 -11.92
C LYS A 131 28.77 17.81 -12.26
N ASN A 132 29.17 16.63 -11.79
CA ASN A 132 30.46 16.03 -12.04
C ASN A 132 30.53 15.24 -13.37
N ASN A 133 29.47 15.31 -14.19
CA ASN A 133 29.32 14.57 -15.45
C ASN A 133 29.46 13.03 -15.30
N THR A 134 29.24 12.49 -14.11
CA THR A 134 29.27 11.03 -13.85
C THR A 134 27.99 10.36 -14.36
N ILE A 135 26.88 11.09 -14.37
CA ILE A 135 25.60 10.64 -14.87
C ILE A 135 25.00 11.73 -15.77
N LEU A 136 24.36 11.33 -16.87
CA LEU A 136 23.67 12.26 -17.75
C LEU A 136 22.41 12.79 -17.07
N PHE A 137 22.09 14.06 -17.25
CA PHE A 137 20.88 14.69 -16.72
C PHE A 137 19.60 13.91 -17.07
N ARG A 138 19.52 13.37 -18.28
CA ARG A 138 18.41 12.54 -18.74
C ARG A 138 18.24 11.27 -17.90
N ASP A 139 19.36 10.64 -17.49
CA ASP A 139 19.31 9.42 -16.70
C ASP A 139 18.95 9.74 -15.25
N ALA A 140 19.40 10.88 -14.73
CA ALA A 140 18.96 11.38 -13.44
C ALA A 140 17.44 11.61 -13.39
N LEU A 141 16.83 12.18 -14.44
CA LEU A 141 15.39 12.35 -14.53
C LEU A 141 14.65 11.00 -14.56
N ARG A 142 15.19 9.97 -15.22
CA ARG A 142 14.60 8.62 -15.23
C ARG A 142 14.59 7.96 -13.84
N ILE A 143 15.58 8.26 -13.01
CA ILE A 143 15.68 7.71 -11.65
C ILE A 143 14.72 8.43 -10.70
N THR A 144 14.33 9.67 -10.99
CA THR A 144 13.46 10.50 -10.14
C THR A 144 11.97 10.45 -10.51
N ASN A 145 11.62 9.92 -11.67
CA ASN A 145 10.25 9.69 -12.11
C ASN A 145 9.79 8.31 -11.67
#